data_b694beb7b35bbac8fc7a6545453d36ea
#
_entry.id   b694beb7b35bbac8fc7a6545453d36ea
#
_cell.length_a   1.000
_cell.length_b   1.000
_cell.length_c   1.000
_cell.angle_alpha   90.00
_cell.angle_beta   90.00
_cell.angle_gamma   90.00
#
_symmetry.space_group_name_H-M   'P 1'
#
loop_
_entity.id
_entity.type
_entity.pdbx_description
1 polymer ?
#
loop_
_entity_poly.entity_id
_entity_poly.type
_entity_poly.pdbx_seq_one_letter_code
_entity_poly.pdbx_strand_id
1 'polypeptide(L)'
;MVCGAVQVDGSDAYSPNPERPYFHVTDSKYQSIADLKNALANTLSGSEYDKMINLMLEDTVPIYLEQEGKLYTLSVGRGSAYSDTWCWDELQFTNVTANSFTVTAKYIHIADTVITQSFDIVNTEGGFRISNASETQLS
;
A
#
# COMPACT_ATOMS: atom_id res chain seq x y z
N MET A 1 9.45 1.89 17.95
CA MET A 1 9.36 2.90 16.88
C MET A 1 8.51 2.34 15.74
N VAL A 2 7.77 3.16 15.07
CA VAL A 2 6.95 2.77 13.91
C VAL A 2 7.36 3.62 12.72
N CYS A 3 7.49 2.99 11.55
CA CYS A 3 7.76 3.67 10.29
C CYS A 3 6.70 3.21 9.27
N GLY A 4 5.86 4.14 8.85
CA GLY A 4 4.67 3.77 8.08
C GLY A 4 3.75 2.89 8.92
N ALA A 5 3.42 1.70 8.40
CA ALA A 5 2.53 0.74 9.07
C ALA A 5 3.26 -0.37 9.84
N VAL A 6 4.59 -0.34 9.90
CA VAL A 6 5.40 -1.41 10.49
C VAL A 6 6.25 -0.92 11.66
N GLN A 7 6.52 -1.82 12.61
CA GLN A 7 7.43 -1.56 13.70
C GLN A 7 8.87 -1.70 13.23
N VAL A 8 9.75 -0.80 13.68
CA VAL A 8 11.15 -0.75 13.28
C VAL A 8 12.09 -0.50 14.46
N ASP A 9 13.34 -0.90 14.30
CA ASP A 9 14.46 -0.52 15.15
C ASP A 9 15.32 0.50 14.39
N GLY A 10 15.22 1.77 14.78
CA GLY A 10 15.98 2.85 14.16
C GLY A 10 17.46 2.84 14.48
N SER A 11 17.91 2.03 15.46
CA SER A 11 19.33 1.86 15.78
C SER A 11 20.03 0.87 14.86
N ASP A 12 19.27 0.00 14.18
CA ASP A 12 19.76 -0.94 13.17
C ASP A 12 19.40 -0.40 11.78
N ALA A 13 20.29 0.40 11.21
CA ALA A 13 20.05 1.08 9.95
C ALA A 13 20.98 0.56 8.85
N TYR A 14 20.42 0.43 7.65
CA TYR A 14 21.16 0.21 6.41
C TYR A 14 21.09 1.51 5.58
N SER A 15 22.22 2.12 5.31
CA SER A 15 22.27 3.47 4.73
C SER A 15 23.12 3.51 3.46
N PRO A 16 22.62 2.95 2.33
CA PRO A 16 23.31 3.08 1.05
C PRO A 16 23.34 4.54 0.58
N ASN A 17 22.35 5.33 0.99
CA ASN A 17 22.33 6.77 0.87
C ASN A 17 22.13 7.37 2.27
N PRO A 18 23.09 8.15 2.80
CA PRO A 18 23.00 8.71 4.16
C PRO A 18 21.77 9.58 4.41
N GLU A 19 21.24 10.22 3.36
CA GLU A 19 20.05 11.07 3.48
C GLU A 19 18.76 10.25 3.53
N ARG A 20 18.82 8.98 3.17
CA ARG A 20 17.66 8.08 3.09
C ARG A 20 18.00 6.72 3.69
N PRO A 21 18.23 6.64 5.01
CA PRO A 21 18.51 5.36 5.64
C PRO A 21 17.28 4.45 5.64
N TYR A 22 17.53 3.15 5.67
CA TYR A 22 16.53 2.12 5.88
C TYR A 22 16.65 1.61 7.30
N PHE A 23 15.53 1.40 7.98
CA PHE A 23 15.48 0.86 9.33
C PHE A 23 15.05 -0.60 9.33
N HIS A 24 15.65 -1.38 10.22
CA HIS A 24 15.31 -2.80 10.37
C HIS A 24 13.85 -2.96 10.82
N VAL A 25 13.07 -3.73 10.06
CA VAL A 25 11.69 -4.05 10.40
C VAL A 25 11.68 -5.12 11.49
N THR A 26 11.08 -4.79 12.62
CA THR A 26 10.96 -5.69 13.78
C THR A 26 9.55 -6.22 13.97
N ASP A 27 8.64 -5.87 13.05
CA ASP A 27 7.26 -6.35 13.08
C ASP A 27 7.22 -7.85 12.85
N SER A 28 6.55 -8.58 13.76
CA SER A 28 6.49 -10.04 13.70
C SER A 28 5.72 -10.58 12.48
N LYS A 29 4.86 -9.76 11.87
CA LYS A 29 4.07 -10.14 10.70
C LYS A 29 4.86 -10.06 9.39
N TYR A 30 5.87 -9.19 9.34
CA TYR A 30 6.57 -8.85 8.11
C TYR A 30 8.08 -8.90 8.35
N GLN A 31 8.67 -10.08 8.18
CA GLN A 31 10.09 -10.29 8.40
C GLN A 31 10.88 -10.49 7.11
N SER A 32 10.19 -10.62 5.98
CA SER A 32 10.81 -10.86 4.67
C SER A 32 10.01 -10.23 3.55
N ILE A 33 10.64 -10.08 2.39
CA ILE A 33 9.94 -9.68 1.16
C ILE A 33 8.84 -10.68 0.80
N ALA A 34 9.07 -11.97 1.04
CA ALA A 34 8.06 -13.00 0.81
C ALA A 34 6.80 -12.76 1.65
N ASP A 35 6.94 -12.35 2.92
CA ASP A 35 5.81 -12.00 3.77
C ASP A 35 5.01 -10.81 3.21
N LEU A 36 5.71 -9.80 2.70
CA LEU A 36 5.07 -8.63 2.07
C LEU A 36 4.32 -9.03 0.81
N LYS A 37 4.93 -9.84 -0.06
CA LYS A 37 4.27 -10.32 -1.28
C LYS A 37 3.02 -11.14 -0.99
N ASN A 38 3.07 -12.00 0.04
CA ASN A 38 1.91 -12.77 0.47
C ASN A 38 0.79 -11.87 0.99
N ALA A 39 1.12 -10.85 1.78
CA ALA A 39 0.13 -9.90 2.28
C ALA A 39 -0.54 -9.12 1.13
N LEU A 40 0.24 -8.67 0.15
CA LEU A 40 -0.28 -8.00 -1.03
C LEU A 40 -1.18 -8.91 -1.85
N ALA A 41 -0.78 -10.17 -2.07
CA ALA A 41 -1.56 -11.14 -2.84
C ALA A 41 -2.90 -11.50 -2.17
N ASN A 42 -3.02 -11.31 -0.86
CA ASN A 42 -4.28 -11.50 -0.14
C ASN A 42 -5.28 -10.35 -0.34
N THR A 43 -4.84 -9.22 -0.89
CA THR A 43 -5.67 -8.02 -1.08
C THR A 43 -5.76 -7.61 -2.54
N LEU A 44 -4.66 -7.75 -3.29
CA LEU A 44 -4.50 -7.24 -4.64
C LEU A 44 -4.33 -8.39 -5.65
N SER A 45 -4.69 -8.12 -6.90
CA SER A 45 -4.44 -9.02 -8.02
C SER A 45 -4.17 -8.23 -9.30
N GLY A 46 -3.66 -8.91 -10.33
CA GLY A 46 -3.45 -8.33 -11.66
C GLY A 46 -2.57 -7.09 -11.66
N SER A 47 -2.98 -6.07 -12.40
CA SER A 47 -2.20 -4.84 -12.57
C SER A 47 -1.99 -4.07 -11.28
N GLU A 48 -2.93 -4.12 -10.35
CA GLU A 48 -2.78 -3.41 -9.07
C GLU A 48 -1.71 -4.08 -8.20
N TYR A 49 -1.67 -5.41 -8.17
CA TYR A 49 -0.58 -6.14 -7.51
C TYR A 49 0.78 -5.77 -8.11
N ASP A 50 0.88 -5.78 -9.45
CA ASP A 50 2.14 -5.48 -10.14
C ASP A 50 2.61 -4.05 -9.87
N LYS A 51 1.71 -3.07 -9.85
CA LYS A 51 2.03 -1.67 -9.51
C LYS A 51 2.61 -1.55 -8.11
N MET A 52 2.00 -2.23 -7.14
CA MET A 52 2.47 -2.17 -5.75
C MET A 52 3.80 -2.89 -5.56
N ILE A 53 4.01 -4.03 -6.21
CA ILE A 53 5.30 -4.74 -6.20
C ILE A 53 6.39 -3.83 -6.75
N ASN A 54 6.16 -3.20 -7.90
CA ASN A 54 7.13 -2.29 -8.49
C ASN A 54 7.46 -1.12 -7.55
N LEU A 55 6.44 -0.45 -7.01
CA LEU A 55 6.62 0.71 -6.13
C LEU A 55 7.36 0.34 -4.83
N MET A 56 6.98 -0.77 -4.23
CA MET A 56 7.47 -1.14 -2.90
C MET A 56 8.83 -1.85 -2.93
N LEU A 57 9.12 -2.64 -3.97
CA LEU A 57 10.23 -3.58 -3.97
C LEU A 57 11.20 -3.42 -5.13
N GLU A 58 10.77 -2.96 -6.29
CA GLU A 58 11.53 -2.99 -7.54
C GLU A 58 11.93 -1.62 -8.08
N ASP A 59 11.45 -0.54 -7.48
CA ASP A 59 11.82 0.81 -7.90
C ASP A 59 13.30 1.11 -7.57
N THR A 60 13.84 2.16 -8.18
CA THR A 60 15.23 2.60 -7.98
C THR A 60 15.54 2.84 -6.50
N VAL A 61 14.57 3.41 -5.77
CA VAL A 61 14.62 3.54 -4.31
C VAL A 61 13.40 2.81 -3.76
N PRO A 62 13.50 1.49 -3.54
CA PRO A 62 12.36 0.73 -3.05
C PRO A 62 11.99 1.14 -1.63
N ILE A 63 10.71 0.97 -1.27
CA ILE A 63 10.25 1.23 0.10
C ILE A 63 10.76 0.16 1.06
N TYR A 64 10.85 -1.08 0.59
CA TYR A 64 11.38 -2.21 1.37
C TYR A 64 12.49 -2.91 0.61
N LEU A 65 13.49 -3.40 1.34
CA LEU A 65 14.55 -4.24 0.81
C LEU A 65 15.03 -5.25 1.85
N GLU A 66 15.69 -6.30 1.39
CA GLU A 66 16.38 -7.26 2.25
C GLU A 66 17.89 -7.03 2.19
N GLN A 67 18.53 -7.05 3.36
CA GLN A 67 19.97 -6.96 3.50
C GLN A 67 20.42 -7.93 4.59
N GLU A 68 21.32 -8.86 4.23
CA GLU A 68 21.85 -9.85 5.17
C GLU A 68 20.76 -10.65 5.92
N GLY A 69 19.71 -11.03 5.20
CA GLY A 69 18.61 -11.82 5.73
C GLY A 69 17.61 -11.06 6.60
N LYS A 70 17.71 -9.73 6.66
CA LYS A 70 16.80 -8.87 7.40
C LYS A 70 16.00 -7.97 6.46
N LEU A 71 14.76 -7.70 6.82
CA LEU A 71 13.91 -6.75 6.11
C LEU A 71 14.14 -5.34 6.65
N TYR A 72 14.32 -4.39 5.74
CA TYR A 72 14.47 -2.97 6.05
C TYR A 72 13.41 -2.16 5.31
N THR A 73 12.95 -1.08 5.94
CA THR A 73 12.03 -0.11 5.32
C THR A 73 12.65 1.27 5.29
N LEU A 74 12.33 2.02 4.23
CA LEU A 74 12.81 3.39 4.07
C LEU A 74 12.30 4.26 5.22
N SER A 75 13.23 4.92 5.91
CA SER A 75 12.92 5.75 7.09
C SER A 75 12.23 7.05 6.73
N VAL A 76 12.57 7.60 5.56
CA VAL A 76 11.94 8.79 5.03
C VAL A 76 10.78 8.33 4.16
N GLY A 77 9.69 7.96 4.80
CA GLY A 77 8.46 7.60 4.11
C GLY A 77 7.90 8.80 3.36
N ARG A 78 7.04 8.53 2.41
CA ARG A 78 6.13 9.53 1.85
C ARG A 78 5.07 9.82 2.91
N GLY A 79 5.54 10.22 4.11
CA GLY A 79 4.65 10.57 5.19
C GLY A 79 3.91 11.82 4.77
N SER A 80 2.63 11.70 4.49
CA SER A 80 1.81 12.88 4.53
C SER A 80 1.52 13.19 5.99
N ALA A 81 1.72 14.43 6.37
CA ALA A 81 1.25 14.93 7.65
C ALA A 81 -0.29 15.04 7.67
N TYR A 82 -0.95 14.57 6.63
CA TYR A 82 -2.38 14.72 6.40
C TYR A 82 -3.04 13.35 6.48
N SER A 83 -4.18 13.29 7.15
CA SER A 83 -5.04 12.12 7.17
C SER A 83 -6.22 12.36 6.25
N ASP A 84 -6.48 11.41 5.36
CA ASP A 84 -7.67 11.42 4.52
C ASP A 84 -8.89 11.01 5.36
N THR A 85 -10.01 11.68 5.12
CA THR A 85 -11.28 11.32 5.74
C THR A 85 -12.16 10.61 4.71
N TRP A 86 -12.38 9.32 4.92
CA TRP A 86 -13.21 8.51 4.04
C TRP A 86 -14.68 8.64 4.37
N CYS A 87 -15.49 8.78 3.32
CA CYS A 87 -16.96 8.87 3.41
C CYS A 87 -17.57 7.47 3.22
N TRP A 88 -17.45 6.61 4.22
CA TRP A 88 -17.87 5.21 4.13
C TRP A 88 -19.38 5.00 3.99
N ASP A 89 -20.18 6.00 4.35
CA ASP A 89 -21.63 6.00 4.18
C ASP A 89 -22.09 6.35 2.76
N GLU A 90 -21.17 6.77 1.89
CA GLU A 90 -21.44 7.15 0.51
C GLU A 90 -20.89 6.15 -0.51
N LEU A 91 -20.66 4.90 -0.12
CA LEU A 91 -20.18 3.87 -1.05
C LEU A 91 -21.21 3.55 -2.12
N GLN A 92 -20.73 3.39 -3.35
CA GLN A 92 -21.56 2.98 -4.49
C GLN A 92 -20.98 1.71 -5.11
N PHE A 93 -21.88 0.80 -5.48
CA PHE A 93 -21.54 -0.46 -6.13
C PHE A 93 -22.12 -0.46 -7.54
N THR A 94 -21.27 -0.71 -8.52
CA THR A 94 -21.67 -0.74 -9.95
C THR A 94 -21.03 -1.95 -10.65
N ASN A 95 -21.44 -2.21 -11.87
CA ASN A 95 -20.89 -3.29 -12.71
C ASN A 95 -20.90 -4.65 -12.01
N VAL A 96 -21.94 -4.93 -11.23
CA VAL A 96 -22.03 -6.16 -10.45
C VAL A 96 -22.27 -7.35 -11.35
N THR A 97 -21.40 -8.36 -11.26
CA THR A 97 -21.52 -9.65 -11.92
C THR A 97 -21.42 -10.77 -10.88
N ALA A 98 -21.49 -12.02 -11.32
CA ALA A 98 -21.30 -13.16 -10.41
C ALA A 98 -19.89 -13.21 -9.79
N ASN A 99 -18.89 -12.64 -10.46
CA ASN A 99 -17.49 -12.77 -10.08
C ASN A 99 -16.75 -11.45 -9.87
N SER A 100 -17.43 -10.32 -10.07
CA SER A 100 -16.79 -9.01 -9.99
C SER A 100 -17.78 -7.89 -9.69
N PHE A 101 -17.27 -6.79 -9.20
CA PHE A 101 -18.00 -5.54 -9.05
C PHE A 101 -17.03 -4.37 -8.95
N THR A 102 -17.55 -3.16 -9.12
CA THR A 102 -16.80 -1.92 -8.87
C THR A 102 -17.38 -1.25 -7.63
N VAL A 103 -16.53 -0.88 -6.69
CA VAL A 103 -16.91 -0.04 -5.57
C VAL A 103 -16.28 1.34 -5.76
N THR A 104 -17.08 2.37 -5.56
CA THR A 104 -16.64 3.76 -5.62
C THR A 104 -16.81 4.40 -4.26
N ALA A 105 -15.75 5.00 -3.75
CA ALA A 105 -15.70 5.67 -2.48
C ALA A 105 -15.19 7.10 -2.66
N LYS A 106 -15.53 7.97 -1.74
CA LYS A 106 -15.01 9.34 -1.69
C LYS A 106 -14.16 9.52 -0.44
N TYR A 107 -13.16 10.34 -0.54
CA TYR A 107 -12.44 10.81 0.63
C TYR A 107 -12.09 12.29 0.49
N ILE A 108 -11.98 12.96 1.65
CA ILE A 108 -11.62 14.36 1.74
C ILE A 108 -10.13 14.42 2.05
N HIS A 109 -9.41 15.06 1.15
CA HIS A 109 -7.97 15.27 1.24
C HIS A 109 -7.67 16.70 1.72
N ILE A 110 -6.45 17.15 1.55
CA ILE A 110 -5.98 18.49 1.93
C ILE A 110 -6.90 19.58 1.38
N ALA A 111 -7.17 20.61 2.20
CA ALA A 111 -7.96 21.81 1.82
C ALA A 111 -9.36 21.46 1.28
N ASP A 112 -9.99 20.48 1.89
CA ASP A 112 -11.34 20.02 1.56
C ASP A 112 -11.49 19.53 0.10
N THR A 113 -10.39 19.12 -0.52
CA THR A 113 -10.41 18.50 -1.84
C THR A 113 -11.09 17.14 -1.75
N VAL A 114 -12.15 16.94 -2.52
CA VAL A 114 -12.86 15.67 -2.59
C VAL A 114 -12.30 14.82 -3.73
N ILE A 115 -11.88 13.61 -3.40
CA ILE A 115 -11.36 12.65 -4.38
C ILE A 115 -12.30 11.46 -4.41
N THR A 116 -12.64 11.02 -5.62
CA THR A 116 -13.40 9.80 -5.84
C THR A 116 -12.42 8.69 -6.22
N GLN A 117 -12.46 7.60 -5.46
CA GLN A 117 -11.64 6.42 -5.68
C GLN A 117 -12.51 5.27 -6.11
N SER A 118 -12.18 4.66 -7.25
CA SER A 118 -12.86 3.46 -7.75
C SER A 118 -11.95 2.25 -7.64
N PHE A 119 -12.52 1.14 -7.17
CA PHE A 119 -11.83 -0.14 -7.04
C PHE A 119 -12.60 -1.19 -7.83
N ASP A 120 -11.91 -1.86 -8.74
CA ASP A 120 -12.45 -3.06 -9.39
C ASP A 120 -12.11 -4.26 -8.53
N ILE A 121 -13.13 -4.97 -8.10
CA ILE A 121 -13.04 -6.13 -7.23
C ILE A 121 -13.37 -7.38 -8.01
N VAL A 122 -12.50 -8.38 -7.93
CA VAL A 122 -12.71 -9.68 -8.58
C VAL A 122 -12.71 -10.78 -7.53
N ASN A 123 -13.53 -11.79 -7.74
CA ASN A 123 -13.54 -12.99 -6.92
C ASN A 123 -12.55 -13.99 -7.51
N THR A 124 -11.56 -14.38 -6.72
CA THR A 124 -10.56 -15.38 -7.08
C THR A 124 -10.75 -16.63 -6.22
N GLU A 125 -9.99 -17.68 -6.49
CA GLU A 125 -10.00 -18.89 -5.66
C GLU A 125 -9.69 -18.59 -4.19
N GLY A 126 -8.83 -17.60 -3.93
CA GLY A 126 -8.46 -17.16 -2.60
C GLY A 126 -9.39 -16.14 -1.97
N GLY A 127 -10.47 -15.72 -2.66
CA GLY A 127 -11.42 -14.72 -2.22
C GLY A 127 -11.39 -13.45 -3.07
N PHE A 128 -11.99 -12.39 -2.56
CA PHE A 128 -12.05 -11.11 -3.27
C PHE A 128 -10.71 -10.38 -3.25
N ARG A 129 -10.35 -9.79 -4.41
CA ARG A 129 -9.11 -9.02 -4.58
C ARG A 129 -9.39 -7.74 -5.35
N ILE A 130 -8.63 -6.69 -5.05
CA ILE A 130 -8.62 -5.46 -5.84
C ILE A 130 -7.74 -5.72 -7.07
N SER A 131 -8.32 -5.62 -8.27
CA SER A 131 -7.60 -5.81 -9.53
C SER A 131 -7.20 -4.51 -10.21
N ASN A 132 -7.88 -3.41 -9.88
CA ASN A 132 -7.58 -2.09 -10.40
C ASN A 132 -8.09 -1.03 -9.44
N ALA A 133 -7.38 0.09 -9.38
CA ALA A 133 -7.78 1.26 -8.61
C ALA A 133 -7.53 2.52 -9.44
N SER A 134 -8.48 3.46 -9.41
CA SER A 134 -8.35 4.73 -10.14
C SER A 134 -8.93 5.88 -9.32
N GLU A 135 -8.35 7.05 -9.47
CA GLU A 135 -8.75 8.27 -8.75
C GLU A 135 -9.25 9.33 -9.72
N THR A 136 -10.29 10.05 -9.30
CA THR A 136 -10.77 11.25 -9.99
C THR A 136 -10.95 12.36 -8.96
N GLN A 137 -10.25 13.48 -9.18
CA GLN A 137 -10.40 14.64 -8.33
C GLN A 137 -11.65 15.41 -8.75
N LEU A 138 -12.52 15.70 -7.79
CA LEU A 138 -13.65 16.59 -7.97
C LEU A 138 -13.22 17.99 -7.55
N SER A 139 -13.23 18.89 -8.49
CA SER A 139 -12.93 20.30 -8.24
C SER A 139 -14.11 21.02 -7.60
#